data_f030edda9cda455ed9f729450e76b0c7
#
_entry.id   f030edda9cda455ed9f729450e76b0c7
#
_cell.length_a   1.000
_cell.length_b   1.000
_cell.length_c   1.000
_cell.angle_alpha   90.00
_cell.angle_beta   90.00
_cell.angle_gamma   90.00
#
_symmetry.space_group_name_H-M   'P 1'
#
loop_
_entity.id
_entity.type
_entity.pdbx_description
1 polymer ?
#
loop_
_entity_poly.entity_id
_entity_poly.type
_entity_poly.pdbx_seq_one_letter_code
_entity_poly.pdbx_strand_id
1 'polypeptide(L)'
;DGEGNAEYLTAVIRELLRSTEFVDGLTGEGWQLWIDQLTGLTNLTVDKVTARQSLVALELLIEKVRSVCGQLVVSAANGKIKDVVKQGDNYRIVFEQESGFVAHDLMRCAVTGGKKLKAYWVEVASVIAGGVMVPVSEFGGVKPEAGDECVLMGNTENPLRQNLISIAATEDGQPRIDILDGVKAKNFNGCLRCRLGKLDGIRSSAFPEDNQPKGNGLYADNVWLKGTFVLMTGEDILTRFEITEGKIHSAVESLRKEIREEQSYLDNSSFADGMDKWKTGSKATLFTLGGRWIWAN
;
A
#
# COMPACT_ATOMS: atom_id res chain seq x y z
N ASP A 1 34.52 -27.16 37.67
CA ASP A 1 35.40 -26.34 38.50
C ASP A 1 34.63 -25.80 39.73
N GLY A 2 35.34 -25.26 40.71
CA GLY A 2 34.70 -24.73 41.93
C GLY A 2 33.90 -23.43 41.75
N GLU A 3 33.80 -22.92 40.53
CA GLU A 3 33.06 -21.70 40.16
C GLU A 3 31.72 -22.02 39.41
N GLY A 4 31.35 -23.31 39.35
CA GLY A 4 30.09 -23.71 38.71
C GLY A 4 30.10 -23.76 37.19
N ASN A 5 31.27 -23.61 36.55
CA ASN A 5 31.40 -23.72 35.11
C ASN A 5 31.56 -25.18 34.68
N ALA A 6 30.83 -25.58 33.64
CA ALA A 6 30.97 -26.90 33.04
C ALA A 6 31.24 -26.75 31.53
N GLU A 7 32.31 -27.38 31.05
CA GLU A 7 32.67 -27.41 29.65
C GLU A 7 32.51 -28.83 29.10
N TYR A 8 31.70 -28.97 28.05
CA TYR A 8 31.43 -30.24 27.41
C TYR A 8 31.77 -30.17 25.93
N LEU A 9 32.45 -31.17 25.40
CA LEU A 9 32.65 -31.31 23.96
C LEU A 9 31.33 -31.74 23.29
N THR A 10 30.56 -32.60 23.94
CA THR A 10 29.21 -33.00 23.50
C THR A 10 28.32 -33.21 24.70
N ALA A 11 27.05 -32.84 24.61
CA ALA A 11 26.04 -33.10 25.60
C ALA A 11 24.76 -33.62 24.93
N VAL A 12 24.13 -34.65 25.49
CA VAL A 12 22.83 -35.16 25.06
C VAL A 12 21.81 -34.87 26.15
N ILE A 13 20.89 -33.97 25.86
CA ILE A 13 19.80 -33.58 26.75
C ILE A 13 18.53 -34.31 26.31
N ARG A 14 17.96 -35.15 27.16
CA ARG A 14 16.81 -36.01 26.78
C ARG A 14 15.45 -35.35 26.98
N GLU A 15 15.32 -34.47 27.95
CA GLU A 15 14.02 -33.89 28.32
C GLU A 15 14.06 -32.38 28.47
N LEU A 16 14.91 -31.85 29.36
CA LEU A 16 14.86 -30.45 29.78
C LEU A 16 16.26 -29.90 30.11
N LEU A 17 16.51 -28.69 29.60
CA LEU A 17 17.60 -27.82 29.99
C LEU A 17 17.03 -26.43 30.26
N ARG A 18 17.27 -25.84 31.43
CA ARG A 18 16.74 -24.53 31.80
C ARG A 18 17.64 -23.75 32.75
N SER A 19 17.41 -22.44 32.86
CA SER A 19 17.97 -21.63 33.93
C SER A 19 17.41 -21.99 35.29
N THR A 20 18.13 -21.73 36.35
CA THR A 20 17.74 -22.03 37.74
C THR A 20 16.41 -21.37 38.13
N GLU A 21 16.20 -20.14 37.65
CA GLU A 21 15.03 -19.30 37.95
C GLU A 21 14.17 -19.10 36.70
N PHE A 22 13.71 -20.20 36.11
CA PHE A 22 12.79 -20.15 34.98
C PHE A 22 11.35 -20.00 35.48
N VAL A 23 10.66 -19.00 34.98
CA VAL A 23 9.21 -18.76 35.16
C VAL A 23 8.54 -18.79 33.79
N ASP A 24 7.57 -19.67 33.62
CA ASP A 24 6.84 -19.86 32.38
C ASP A 24 5.85 -18.71 32.13
N GLY A 25 5.52 -18.50 30.86
CA GLY A 25 4.50 -17.53 30.40
C GLY A 25 5.06 -16.27 29.75
N LEU A 26 4.15 -15.46 29.21
CA LEU A 26 4.48 -14.26 28.41
C LEU A 26 5.23 -13.17 29.21
N THR A 27 5.09 -13.14 30.52
CA THR A 27 5.76 -12.25 31.46
C THR A 27 6.76 -12.97 32.35
N GLY A 28 7.09 -14.20 31.99
CA GLY A 28 8.08 -15.03 32.67
C GLY A 28 9.50 -14.51 32.47
N GLU A 29 10.46 -15.15 33.11
CA GLU A 29 11.88 -14.84 33.02
C GLU A 29 12.74 -16.08 32.95
N GLY A 30 13.95 -15.97 32.41
CA GLY A 30 14.87 -17.07 32.23
C GLY A 30 14.72 -17.76 30.88
N TRP A 31 15.35 -18.90 30.73
CA TRP A 31 15.30 -19.67 29.48
C TRP A 31 15.08 -21.16 29.72
N GLN A 32 14.44 -21.80 28.74
CA GLN A 32 14.18 -23.23 28.75
C GLN A 32 14.25 -23.84 27.34
N LEU A 33 14.91 -24.99 27.22
CA LEU A 33 14.85 -25.88 26.06
C LEU A 33 14.27 -27.20 26.53
N TRP A 34 13.13 -27.62 25.99
CA TRP A 34 12.44 -28.84 26.45
C TRP A 34 11.70 -29.55 25.30
N ILE A 35 11.48 -30.85 25.51
CA ILE A 35 10.72 -31.66 24.55
C ILE A 35 9.31 -31.86 25.11
N ASP A 36 8.31 -31.45 24.35
CA ASP A 36 6.91 -31.73 24.67
C ASP A 36 6.64 -33.24 24.48
N GLN A 37 6.34 -33.92 25.57
CA GLN A 37 6.13 -35.38 25.57
C GLN A 37 4.87 -35.82 24.82
N LEU A 38 3.91 -34.92 24.59
CA LEU A 38 2.67 -35.20 23.85
C LEU A 38 2.87 -35.05 22.34
N THR A 39 3.58 -34.03 21.92
CA THR A 39 3.77 -33.72 20.50
C THR A 39 5.11 -34.19 19.96
N GLY A 40 6.08 -34.47 20.81
CA GLY A 40 7.46 -34.75 20.44
C GLY A 40 8.25 -33.55 19.94
N LEU A 41 7.67 -32.36 20.00
CA LEU A 41 8.29 -31.13 19.50
C LEU A 41 9.26 -30.54 20.53
N THR A 42 10.38 -30.00 20.04
CA THR A 42 11.33 -29.29 20.88
C THR A 42 10.91 -27.81 20.96
N ASN A 43 10.76 -27.31 22.16
CA ASN A 43 10.41 -25.92 22.44
C ASN A 43 11.59 -25.18 23.04
N LEU A 44 11.81 -23.95 22.60
CA LEU A 44 12.78 -23.00 23.14
C LEU A 44 12.06 -21.77 23.64
N THR A 45 12.13 -21.48 24.92
CA THR A 45 11.63 -20.27 25.55
C THR A 45 12.82 -19.44 26.03
N VAL A 46 12.93 -18.19 25.58
CA VAL A 46 14.00 -17.26 25.94
C VAL A 46 13.48 -15.83 25.89
N ASP A 47 14.06 -14.95 26.69
CA ASP A 47 13.67 -13.54 26.72
C ASP A 47 14.07 -12.79 25.45
N LYS A 48 15.22 -13.14 24.86
CA LYS A 48 15.75 -12.50 23.65
C LYS A 48 16.64 -13.45 22.85
N VAL A 49 16.40 -13.48 21.54
CA VAL A 49 17.27 -14.17 20.57
C VAL A 49 17.95 -13.12 19.68
N THR A 50 19.27 -13.22 19.54
CA THR A 50 20.05 -12.43 18.59
C THR A 50 20.80 -13.35 17.65
N ALA A 51 20.34 -13.45 16.40
CA ALA A 51 21.04 -14.18 15.34
C ALA A 51 22.02 -13.23 14.63
N ARG A 52 23.33 -13.56 14.64
CA ARG A 52 24.36 -12.69 14.05
C ARG A 52 24.46 -12.77 12.53
N GLN A 53 23.98 -13.83 11.93
CA GLN A 53 24.01 -14.01 10.48
C GLN A 53 22.61 -14.26 9.92
N SER A 54 21.98 -15.34 10.30
CA SER A 54 20.65 -15.70 9.80
C SER A 54 19.84 -16.48 10.83
N LEU A 55 18.54 -16.29 10.81
CA LEU A 55 17.55 -17.14 11.47
C LEU A 55 16.68 -17.77 10.38
N VAL A 56 16.73 -19.10 10.23
CA VAL A 56 15.90 -19.84 9.29
C VAL A 56 14.72 -20.43 10.07
N ALA A 57 13.51 -20.02 9.73
CA ALA A 57 12.28 -20.54 10.30
C ALA A 57 11.35 -20.96 9.16
N LEU A 58 10.69 -22.12 9.32
CA LEU A 58 9.68 -22.57 8.37
C LEU A 58 8.42 -21.69 8.46
N GLU A 59 8.08 -21.29 9.69
CA GLU A 59 6.96 -20.38 9.98
C GLU A 59 7.40 -19.40 11.06
N LEU A 60 7.04 -18.12 10.91
CA LEU A 60 7.29 -17.08 11.89
C LEU A 60 5.96 -16.47 12.33
N LEU A 61 5.54 -16.78 13.57
CA LEU A 61 4.37 -16.18 14.20
C LEU A 61 4.79 -14.96 15.01
N ILE A 62 4.26 -13.79 14.68
CA ILE A 62 4.54 -12.53 15.38
C ILE A 62 3.28 -12.08 16.12
N GLU A 63 3.28 -12.21 17.44
CA GLU A 63 2.16 -11.80 18.28
C GLU A 63 2.01 -10.28 18.45
N LYS A 64 3.10 -9.54 18.27
CA LYS A 64 3.11 -8.08 18.37
C LYS A 64 3.95 -7.43 17.27
N VAL A 65 3.30 -6.69 16.40
CA VAL A 65 3.95 -5.69 15.55
C VAL A 65 3.83 -4.34 16.26
N ARG A 66 4.93 -3.77 16.71
CA ARG A 66 4.93 -2.42 17.28
C ARG A 66 5.03 -1.42 16.14
N SER A 67 4.02 -0.58 16.02
CA SER A 67 4.06 0.61 15.17
C SER A 67 4.30 1.84 16.04
N VAL A 68 5.10 2.77 15.56
CA VAL A 68 5.30 4.05 16.21
C VAL A 68 4.12 4.96 15.86
N CYS A 69 3.39 5.44 16.87
CA CYS A 69 2.23 6.34 16.66
C CYS A 69 1.18 5.80 15.68
N GLY A 70 0.88 4.49 15.70
CA GLY A 70 -0.12 3.89 14.81
C GLY A 70 0.32 3.77 13.35
N GLN A 71 1.59 3.99 13.04
CA GLN A 71 2.13 3.91 11.69
C GLN A 71 3.31 2.92 11.63
N LEU A 72 3.24 1.94 10.73
CA LEU A 72 4.34 1.07 10.33
C LEU A 72 4.88 1.55 8.99
N VAL A 73 6.20 1.78 8.94
CA VAL A 73 6.89 2.18 7.71
C VAL A 73 7.86 1.08 7.30
N VAL A 74 7.78 0.66 6.05
CA VAL A 74 8.74 -0.26 5.42
C VAL A 74 9.57 0.56 4.44
N SER A 75 10.86 0.67 4.70
CA SER A 75 11.82 1.41 3.88
C SER A 75 13.22 0.82 4.00
N ALA A 76 14.18 1.34 3.23
CA ALA A 76 15.51 0.76 3.11
C ALA A 76 16.42 0.95 4.33
N ALA A 77 16.06 1.82 5.29
CA ALA A 77 16.87 2.07 6.49
C ALA A 77 15.99 2.39 7.70
N ASN A 78 16.42 1.90 8.85
CA ASN A 78 15.84 2.22 10.14
C ASN A 78 16.89 2.04 11.24
N GLY A 79 16.65 2.58 12.42
CA GLY A 79 17.54 2.38 13.56
C GLY A 79 16.99 2.98 14.83
N LYS A 80 17.28 2.34 15.95
CA LYS A 80 17.02 2.89 17.27
C LYS A 80 18.28 3.58 17.79
N ILE A 81 18.14 4.81 18.22
CA ILE A 81 19.26 5.61 18.71
C ILE A 81 19.79 5.02 20.02
N LYS A 82 21.09 4.72 20.04
CA LYS A 82 21.83 4.27 21.23
C LYS A 82 22.40 5.44 22.00
N ASP A 83 22.97 6.41 21.29
CA ASP A 83 23.67 7.54 21.87
C ASP A 83 23.62 8.78 20.97
N VAL A 84 23.58 9.96 21.58
CA VAL A 84 23.58 11.25 20.88
C VAL A 84 24.55 12.20 21.55
N VAL A 85 25.51 12.70 20.80
CA VAL A 85 26.47 13.69 21.27
C VAL A 85 26.47 14.91 20.36
N LYS A 86 26.30 16.09 20.92
CA LYS A 86 26.46 17.34 20.16
C LYS A 86 27.93 17.60 19.89
N GLN A 87 28.33 17.72 18.63
CA GLN A 87 29.67 18.03 18.16
C GLN A 87 29.62 19.27 17.25
N GLY A 88 29.97 20.43 17.81
CA GLY A 88 29.84 21.70 17.10
C GLY A 88 28.38 21.96 16.68
N ASP A 89 28.16 22.16 15.39
CA ASP A 89 26.84 22.42 14.79
C ASP A 89 26.09 21.16 14.38
N ASN A 90 26.60 19.96 14.71
CA ASN A 90 25.97 18.69 14.38
C ASN A 90 25.67 17.88 15.64
N TYR A 91 24.67 17.00 15.53
CA TYR A 91 24.51 15.83 16.39
C TYR A 91 25.21 14.64 15.76
N ARG A 92 26.09 14.00 16.52
CA ARG A 92 26.58 12.65 16.26
C ARG A 92 25.59 11.68 16.87
N ILE A 93 24.92 10.90 16.00
CA ILE A 93 23.89 9.93 16.39
C ILE A 93 24.44 8.54 16.11
N VAL A 94 24.47 7.69 17.12
CA VAL A 94 24.89 6.28 17.03
C VAL A 94 23.66 5.40 17.25
N PHE A 95 23.50 4.35 16.44
CA PHE A 95 22.41 3.41 16.55
C PHE A 95 22.79 2.16 17.36
N GLU A 96 21.78 1.44 17.89
CA GLU A 96 21.98 0.20 18.64
C GLU A 96 22.52 -0.92 17.73
N GLN A 97 22.19 -0.85 16.42
CA GLN A 97 22.62 -1.79 15.39
C GLN A 97 22.91 -1.03 14.08
N GLU A 98 23.43 -1.71 13.08
CA GLU A 98 23.63 -1.12 11.76
C GLU A 98 22.30 -0.63 11.20
N SER A 99 22.22 0.67 10.89
CA SER A 99 20.95 1.34 10.56
C SER A 99 20.66 1.39 9.06
N GLY A 100 21.67 1.24 8.21
CA GLY A 100 21.55 1.35 6.75
C GLY A 100 21.33 2.78 6.24
N PHE A 101 21.39 3.81 7.09
CA PHE A 101 21.30 5.21 6.65
C PHE A 101 22.54 5.62 5.85
N VAL A 102 22.32 6.49 4.85
CA VAL A 102 23.38 7.11 4.03
C VAL A 102 23.22 8.63 4.02
N ALA A 103 24.19 9.34 3.45
CA ALA A 103 24.09 10.78 3.27
C ALA A 103 22.85 11.16 2.44
N HIS A 104 22.27 12.32 2.74
CA HIS A 104 21.05 12.84 2.11
C HIS A 104 19.77 12.06 2.40
N ASP A 105 19.82 11.04 3.27
CA ASP A 105 18.62 10.36 3.73
C ASP A 105 17.74 11.29 4.58
N LEU A 106 16.46 11.27 4.31
CA LEU A 106 15.45 11.96 5.10
C LEU A 106 14.99 11.03 6.24
N MET A 107 15.63 11.18 7.39
CA MET A 107 15.38 10.38 8.58
C MET A 107 14.26 10.99 9.41
N ARG A 108 13.25 10.21 9.76
CA ARG A 108 12.13 10.63 10.61
C ARG A 108 12.07 9.81 11.89
N CYS A 109 11.82 10.50 12.98
CA CYS A 109 11.42 9.91 14.26
C CYS A 109 10.05 10.45 14.64
N ALA A 110 9.20 9.60 15.20
CA ALA A 110 7.96 10.00 15.84
C ALA A 110 7.73 9.07 17.03
N VAL A 111 7.82 9.58 18.24
CA VAL A 111 7.65 8.83 19.49
C VAL A 111 6.52 9.45 20.28
N THR A 112 5.57 8.62 20.71
CA THR A 112 4.53 9.03 21.65
C THR A 112 5.00 8.71 23.07
N GLY A 113 5.44 9.72 23.79
CA GLY A 113 5.79 9.63 25.21
C GLY A 113 4.69 10.25 26.07
N GLY A 114 3.74 9.43 26.53
CA GLY A 114 2.63 9.93 27.35
C GLY A 114 1.77 10.99 26.62
N LYS A 115 1.72 12.23 27.15
CA LYS A 115 0.90 13.31 26.58
C LYS A 115 1.60 14.17 25.52
N LYS A 116 2.85 13.88 25.14
CA LYS A 116 3.62 14.67 24.17
C LYS A 116 4.08 13.79 23.02
N LEU A 117 3.74 14.20 21.81
CA LEU A 117 4.33 13.66 20.59
C LEU A 117 5.69 14.33 20.36
N LYS A 118 6.78 13.55 20.41
CA LYS A 118 8.10 13.98 19.97
C LYS A 118 8.26 13.55 18.51
N ALA A 119 8.47 14.49 17.62
CA ALA A 119 8.65 14.19 16.20
C ALA A 119 9.69 15.13 15.59
N TYR A 120 10.54 14.59 14.74
CA TYR A 120 11.44 15.34 13.87
C TYR A 120 11.63 14.63 12.54
N TRP A 121 11.93 15.40 11.51
CA TRP A 121 12.24 14.91 10.17
C TRP A 121 13.45 15.68 9.66
N VAL A 122 14.56 14.99 9.55
CA VAL A 122 15.89 15.58 9.38
C VAL A 122 16.61 14.98 8.19
N GLU A 123 17.52 15.74 7.59
CA GLU A 123 18.41 15.25 6.54
C GLU A 123 19.75 14.81 7.15
N VAL A 124 20.21 13.62 6.78
CA VAL A 124 21.51 13.08 7.18
C VAL A 124 22.61 13.76 6.38
N ALA A 125 23.53 14.46 7.03
CA ALA A 125 24.65 15.13 6.35
C ALA A 125 25.75 14.14 5.93
N SER A 126 26.11 13.19 6.81
CA SER A 126 27.13 12.19 6.53
C SER A 126 27.00 10.96 7.41
N VAL A 127 27.64 9.87 6.97
CA VAL A 127 27.69 8.61 7.70
C VAL A 127 29.02 8.51 8.48
N ILE A 128 28.93 7.93 9.66
CA ILE A 128 30.06 7.61 10.52
C ILE A 128 30.00 6.15 10.95
N ALA A 129 31.06 5.64 11.58
CA ALA A 129 31.06 4.29 12.12
C ALA A 129 29.91 4.10 13.14
N GLY A 130 28.96 3.24 12.80
CA GLY A 130 27.79 2.89 13.63
C GLY A 130 26.72 3.98 13.73
N GLY A 131 26.74 5.02 12.87
CA GLY A 131 25.76 6.08 12.95
C GLY A 131 25.86 7.15 11.88
N VAL A 132 25.31 8.33 12.18
CA VAL A 132 25.19 9.47 11.26
C VAL A 132 25.51 10.79 11.95
N MET A 133 25.86 11.78 11.13
CA MET A 133 25.95 13.19 11.51
C MET A 133 24.76 13.95 10.94
N VAL A 134 24.09 14.71 11.77
CA VAL A 134 22.91 15.51 11.36
C VAL A 134 23.05 16.93 11.92
N PRO A 135 22.89 17.98 11.11
CA PRO A 135 22.96 19.36 11.59
C PRO A 135 21.92 19.64 12.69
N VAL A 136 22.32 20.37 13.73
CA VAL A 136 21.42 20.76 14.83
C VAL A 136 20.21 21.55 14.32
N SER A 137 20.41 22.37 13.30
CA SER A 137 19.37 23.18 12.66
C SER A 137 18.23 22.36 12.06
N GLU A 138 18.51 21.12 11.65
CA GLU A 138 17.54 20.20 11.06
C GLU A 138 16.41 19.82 12.04
N PHE A 139 16.69 19.83 13.34
CA PHE A 139 15.77 19.36 14.36
C PHE A 139 14.70 20.36 14.79
N GLY A 140 14.77 21.61 14.35
CA GLY A 140 13.79 22.63 14.69
C GLY A 140 13.58 22.85 16.21
N GLY A 141 14.65 22.64 17.00
CA GLY A 141 14.60 22.75 18.47
C GLY A 141 14.21 21.45 19.19
N VAL A 142 13.80 20.40 18.50
CA VAL A 142 13.55 19.08 19.10
C VAL A 142 14.88 18.36 19.27
N LYS A 143 15.20 17.91 20.49
CA LYS A 143 16.46 17.21 20.76
C LYS A 143 16.32 15.71 20.49
N PRO A 144 17.19 15.09 19.65
CA PRO A 144 17.27 13.65 19.55
C PRO A 144 17.80 13.03 20.84
N GLU A 145 17.34 11.84 21.19
CA GLU A 145 17.70 11.15 22.44
C GLU A 145 17.86 9.65 22.22
N ALA A 146 18.62 9.00 23.10
CA ALA A 146 18.70 7.56 23.12
C ALA A 146 17.30 6.93 23.29
N GLY A 147 17.03 5.89 22.52
CA GLY A 147 15.72 5.23 22.47
C GLY A 147 14.79 5.74 21.37
N ASP A 148 15.08 6.87 20.71
CA ASP A 148 14.32 7.34 19.56
C ASP A 148 14.40 6.32 18.42
N GLU A 149 13.27 5.93 17.87
CA GLU A 149 13.18 5.02 16.71
C GLU A 149 13.10 5.85 15.43
N CYS A 150 14.08 5.69 14.57
CA CYS A 150 14.22 6.42 13.33
C CYS A 150 13.98 5.53 12.12
N VAL A 151 13.35 6.07 11.08
CA VAL A 151 13.06 5.37 9.83
C VAL A 151 13.36 6.28 8.64
N LEU A 152 13.81 5.69 7.55
CA LEU A 152 14.00 6.37 6.27
C LEU A 152 12.65 6.69 5.64
N MET A 153 12.46 7.96 5.29
CA MET A 153 11.26 8.43 4.60
C MET A 153 11.53 8.84 3.14
N GLY A 154 12.79 8.97 2.76
CA GLY A 154 13.19 9.40 1.43
C GLY A 154 14.64 9.83 1.40
N ASN A 155 15.09 10.40 0.28
CA ASN A 155 16.45 10.88 0.09
C ASN A 155 16.43 12.08 -0.87
N THR A 156 17.20 13.14 -0.59
CA THR A 156 17.18 14.35 -1.41
C THR A 156 17.86 14.18 -2.76
N GLU A 157 18.75 13.21 -2.92
CA GLU A 157 19.57 13.01 -4.11
C GLU A 157 19.38 11.65 -4.79
N ASN A 158 19.28 10.55 -4.02
CA ASN A 158 19.23 9.20 -4.58
C ASN A 158 17.80 8.70 -4.82
N PRO A 159 17.33 8.59 -6.09
CA PRO A 159 15.98 8.13 -6.41
C PRO A 159 15.66 6.73 -5.90
N LEU A 160 16.64 5.83 -5.80
CA LEU A 160 16.44 4.46 -5.31
C LEU A 160 16.08 4.39 -3.81
N ARG A 161 16.22 5.51 -3.10
CA ARG A 161 15.93 5.64 -1.67
C ARG A 161 14.77 6.60 -1.38
N GLN A 162 14.03 7.00 -2.41
CA GLN A 162 12.89 7.93 -2.32
C GLN A 162 11.54 7.22 -2.20
N ASN A 163 11.53 5.92 -1.89
CA ASN A 163 10.33 5.10 -1.84
C ASN A 163 10.12 4.48 -0.46
N LEU A 164 8.84 4.28 -0.11
CA LEU A 164 8.45 3.59 1.12
C LEU A 164 7.01 3.08 1.03
N ILE A 165 6.69 2.09 1.90
CA ILE A 165 5.32 1.65 2.16
C ILE A 165 4.97 2.08 3.58
N SER A 166 3.83 2.73 3.75
CA SER A 166 3.30 3.16 5.04
C SER A 166 1.96 2.49 5.31
N ILE A 167 1.85 1.79 6.43
CA ILE A 167 0.60 1.24 6.94
C ILE A 167 0.22 2.08 8.15
N ALA A 168 -0.88 2.80 8.07
CA ALA A 168 -1.31 3.72 9.12
C ALA A 168 -2.72 3.41 9.60
N ALA A 169 -2.90 3.46 10.93
CA ALA A 169 -4.19 3.47 11.61
C ALA A 169 -4.12 4.58 12.66
N THR A 170 -4.36 5.80 12.22
CA THR A 170 -4.20 7.01 13.01
C THR A 170 -5.48 7.34 13.79
N GLU A 171 -5.38 8.18 14.83
CA GLU A 171 -6.52 8.61 15.65
C GLU A 171 -7.55 9.44 14.87
N ASP A 172 -7.19 9.94 13.68
CA ASP A 172 -8.12 10.63 12.78
C ASP A 172 -9.09 9.67 12.04
N GLY A 173 -9.03 8.37 12.36
CA GLY A 173 -9.92 7.37 11.80
C GLY A 173 -9.68 7.09 10.32
N GLN A 174 -8.46 7.30 9.82
CA GLN A 174 -8.09 7.10 8.43
C GLN A 174 -7.14 5.90 8.22
N PRO A 175 -7.59 4.65 8.43
CA PRO A 175 -6.78 3.48 8.19
C PRO A 175 -6.46 3.37 6.70
N ARG A 176 -5.14 3.21 6.37
CA ARG A 176 -4.69 3.14 4.99
C ARG A 176 -3.33 2.47 4.84
N ILE A 177 -3.10 1.98 3.65
CA ILE A 177 -1.80 1.53 3.15
C ILE A 177 -1.42 2.48 2.01
N ASP A 178 -0.30 3.19 2.16
CA ASP A 178 0.23 4.11 1.17
C ASP A 178 1.51 3.56 0.56
N ILE A 179 1.63 3.60 -0.75
CA ILE A 179 2.87 3.42 -1.50
C ILE A 179 3.30 4.79 -1.98
N LEU A 180 4.47 5.22 -1.51
CA LEU A 180 5.05 6.51 -1.80
C LEU A 180 6.33 6.34 -2.60
N ASP A 181 6.52 7.19 -3.60
CA ASP A 181 7.72 7.20 -4.44
C ASP A 181 8.04 8.62 -4.90
N GLY A 182 9.34 8.95 -4.96
CA GLY A 182 9.83 10.29 -5.28
C GLY A 182 9.88 11.22 -4.06
N VAL A 183 10.02 10.68 -2.84
CA VAL A 183 10.15 11.48 -1.61
C VAL A 183 11.55 12.07 -1.52
N LYS A 184 11.70 13.28 -2.05
CA LYS A 184 12.96 14.05 -2.10
C LYS A 184 12.97 15.30 -1.21
N ALA A 185 11.94 15.48 -0.41
CA ALA A 185 11.81 16.60 0.53
C ALA A 185 11.04 16.14 1.77
N LYS A 186 11.06 16.94 2.84
CA LYS A 186 10.34 16.63 4.10
C LYS A 186 8.83 16.81 4.00
N ASN A 187 8.26 16.31 2.93
CA ASN A 187 6.81 16.23 2.68
C ASN A 187 6.51 15.12 1.68
N PHE A 188 5.24 14.78 1.51
CA PHE A 188 4.77 13.75 0.58
C PHE A 188 4.00 14.30 -0.61
N ASN A 189 4.12 15.61 -0.88
CA ASN A 189 3.39 16.25 -1.99
C ASN A 189 3.79 15.60 -3.32
N GLY A 190 2.80 15.08 -4.05
CA GLY A 190 3.01 14.42 -5.32
C GLY A 190 3.75 13.07 -5.27
N CYS A 191 3.97 12.51 -4.08
CA CYS A 191 4.69 11.24 -3.91
C CYS A 191 3.76 10.02 -3.79
N LEU A 192 2.46 10.21 -3.56
CA LEU A 192 1.51 9.11 -3.43
C LEU A 192 1.29 8.45 -4.78
N ARG A 193 1.62 7.15 -4.88
CA ARG A 193 1.42 6.33 -6.09
C ARG A 193 0.25 5.40 -5.96
N CYS A 194 0.00 4.89 -4.74
CA CYS A 194 -1.13 4.03 -4.47
C CYS A 194 -1.59 4.21 -3.02
N ARG A 195 -2.90 4.23 -2.80
CA ARG A 195 -3.51 4.13 -1.47
C ARG A 195 -4.62 3.11 -1.49
N LEU A 196 -4.58 2.19 -0.53
CA LEU A 196 -5.69 1.29 -0.22
C LEU A 196 -6.22 1.67 1.17
N GLY A 197 -7.50 1.95 1.28
CA GLY A 197 -8.16 2.34 2.52
C GLY A 197 -8.88 3.67 2.42
N LYS A 198 -8.75 4.52 3.44
CA LYS A 198 -9.42 5.83 3.48
C LYS A 198 -8.76 6.81 2.51
N LEU A 199 -9.54 7.31 1.56
CA LEU A 199 -9.08 8.18 0.47
C LEU A 199 -9.26 9.66 0.78
N ASP A 200 -9.98 10.01 1.85
CA ASP A 200 -10.24 11.39 2.23
C ASP A 200 -8.92 12.18 2.36
N GLY A 201 -8.93 13.40 1.85
CA GLY A 201 -7.75 14.27 1.84
C GLY A 201 -6.81 14.11 0.65
N ILE A 202 -7.00 13.12 -0.22
CA ILE A 202 -6.31 13.07 -1.51
C ILE A 202 -6.82 14.21 -2.38
N ARG A 203 -5.88 14.95 -2.97
CA ARG A 203 -6.15 15.96 -4.00
C ARG A 203 -5.36 15.61 -5.25
N SER A 204 -6.05 15.46 -6.37
CA SER A 204 -5.43 15.11 -7.65
C SER A 204 -6.09 15.92 -8.77
N SER A 205 -5.27 16.54 -9.60
CA SER A 205 -5.72 17.27 -10.79
C SER A 205 -6.32 16.35 -11.87
N ALA A 206 -6.17 15.04 -11.73
CA ALA A 206 -6.80 14.07 -12.62
C ALA A 206 -8.32 13.97 -12.42
N PHE A 207 -8.85 14.48 -11.29
CA PHE A 207 -10.26 14.46 -10.98
C PHE A 207 -10.83 15.89 -10.83
N PRO A 208 -12.10 16.11 -11.19
CA PRO A 208 -12.78 17.37 -10.94
C PRO A 208 -12.78 17.74 -9.46
N GLU A 209 -12.79 19.03 -9.14
CA GLU A 209 -12.77 19.55 -7.76
C GLU A 209 -13.91 19.02 -6.88
N ASP A 210 -15.10 18.84 -7.44
CA ASP A 210 -16.30 18.34 -6.79
C ASP A 210 -16.32 16.80 -6.66
N ASN A 211 -15.42 16.09 -7.35
CA ASN A 211 -15.35 14.63 -7.38
C ASN A 211 -13.95 14.08 -7.03
N GLN A 212 -13.31 14.62 -6.01
CA GLN A 212 -12.05 14.14 -5.49
C GLN A 212 -12.21 12.77 -4.78
N PRO A 213 -11.14 11.94 -4.72
CA PRO A 213 -11.17 10.66 -4.02
C PRO A 213 -11.64 10.81 -2.58
N LYS A 214 -12.62 9.98 -2.15
CA LYS A 214 -13.22 10.01 -0.82
C LYS A 214 -13.72 8.63 -0.39
N GLY A 215 -13.93 8.46 0.91
CA GLY A 215 -14.39 7.20 1.50
C GLY A 215 -13.32 6.13 1.50
N ASN A 216 -13.71 4.86 1.55
CA ASN A 216 -12.79 3.72 1.50
C ASN A 216 -12.69 3.20 0.07
N GLY A 217 -11.46 2.98 -0.40
CA GLY A 217 -11.25 2.50 -1.77
C GLY A 217 -9.79 2.31 -2.12
N LEU A 218 -9.54 2.21 -3.41
CA LEU A 218 -8.22 2.15 -4.03
C LEU A 218 -8.00 3.40 -4.88
N TYR A 219 -6.94 4.15 -4.60
CA TYR A 219 -6.38 5.18 -5.46
C TYR A 219 -5.01 4.71 -5.95
N ALA A 220 -4.76 4.75 -7.25
CA ALA A 220 -3.47 4.35 -7.83
C ALA A 220 -3.25 5.09 -9.16
N ASP A 221 -1.96 5.35 -9.50
CA ASP A 221 -1.57 5.95 -10.79
C ASP A 221 -1.89 4.99 -11.94
N ASN A 222 -1.68 3.67 -11.75
CA ASN A 222 -1.98 2.63 -12.73
C ASN A 222 -2.51 1.38 -12.03
N VAL A 223 -3.48 0.72 -12.65
CA VAL A 223 -4.04 -0.54 -12.17
C VAL A 223 -4.08 -1.56 -13.30
N TRP A 224 -3.41 -2.70 -13.11
CA TRP A 224 -3.44 -3.85 -14.01
C TRP A 224 -4.22 -4.96 -13.35
N LEU A 225 -5.41 -5.24 -13.85
CA LEU A 225 -6.30 -6.27 -13.32
C LEU A 225 -6.33 -7.46 -14.27
N LYS A 226 -6.16 -8.67 -13.71
CA LYS A 226 -6.34 -9.93 -14.41
C LYS A 226 -7.43 -10.73 -13.69
N GLY A 227 -8.57 -10.90 -14.33
CA GLY A 227 -9.74 -11.55 -13.72
C GLY A 227 -11.02 -10.75 -13.93
N THR A 228 -11.99 -10.96 -13.07
CA THR A 228 -13.30 -10.29 -13.13
C THR A 228 -13.34 -9.11 -12.16
N PHE A 229 -13.79 -7.96 -12.61
CA PHE A 229 -14.10 -6.80 -11.79
C PHE A 229 -15.62 -6.60 -11.75
N VAL A 230 -16.24 -6.93 -10.61
CA VAL A 230 -17.69 -6.86 -10.43
C VAL A 230 -18.08 -5.50 -9.87
N LEU A 231 -19.02 -4.83 -10.52
CA LEU A 231 -19.61 -3.58 -10.01
C LEU A 231 -20.69 -3.88 -8.96
N MET A 232 -21.03 -2.88 -8.14
CA MET A 232 -22.08 -2.98 -7.12
C MET A 232 -23.45 -3.38 -7.72
N THR A 233 -23.66 -3.17 -9.01
CA THR A 233 -24.84 -3.63 -9.77
C THR A 233 -24.83 -5.13 -10.09
N GLY A 234 -23.77 -5.86 -9.74
CA GLY A 234 -23.58 -7.27 -10.12
C GLY A 234 -23.04 -7.49 -11.52
N GLU A 235 -22.85 -6.42 -12.29
CA GLU A 235 -22.25 -6.47 -13.64
C GLU A 235 -20.73 -6.34 -13.55
N ASP A 236 -19.99 -7.11 -14.33
CA ASP A 236 -18.55 -6.91 -14.45
C ASP A 236 -18.20 -5.69 -15.33
N ILE A 237 -17.01 -5.11 -15.11
CA ILE A 237 -16.58 -3.92 -15.85
C ILE A 237 -16.42 -4.20 -17.35
N LEU A 238 -15.97 -5.39 -17.75
CA LEU A 238 -15.82 -5.75 -19.14
C LEU A 238 -17.18 -5.74 -19.84
N THR A 239 -18.18 -6.38 -19.24
CA THR A 239 -19.56 -6.36 -19.75
C THR A 239 -20.09 -4.93 -19.85
N ARG A 240 -19.74 -4.06 -18.91
CA ARG A 240 -20.19 -2.66 -18.94
C ARG A 240 -19.41 -1.78 -19.91
N PHE A 241 -18.14 -2.04 -20.17
CA PHE A 241 -17.38 -1.40 -21.25
C PHE A 241 -17.80 -1.93 -22.63
N GLU A 242 -17.99 -3.22 -22.79
CA GLU A 242 -18.59 -3.81 -23.99
C GLU A 242 -19.99 -3.26 -24.23
N ILE A 243 -20.80 -3.11 -23.17
CA ILE A 243 -22.10 -2.44 -23.23
C ILE A 243 -21.95 -0.94 -23.50
N THR A 244 -20.88 -0.27 -23.11
CA THR A 244 -20.72 1.19 -23.32
C THR A 244 -20.13 1.50 -24.68
N GLU A 245 -19.15 0.77 -25.18
CA GLU A 245 -18.78 0.77 -26.59
C GLU A 245 -19.88 0.15 -27.46
N GLY A 246 -20.45 -0.95 -27.07
CA GLY A 246 -21.62 -1.56 -27.69
C GLY A 246 -22.89 -0.74 -27.50
N LYS A 247 -23.06 0.11 -26.46
CA LYS A 247 -24.18 1.07 -26.36
C LYS A 247 -23.94 2.33 -27.15
N ILE A 248 -22.74 2.78 -27.35
CA ILE A 248 -22.47 3.80 -28.37
C ILE A 248 -22.69 3.18 -29.75
N HIS A 249 -22.23 1.96 -29.95
CA HIS A 249 -22.49 1.22 -31.20
C HIS A 249 -23.95 0.83 -31.35
N SER A 250 -24.63 0.30 -30.34
CA SER A 250 -26.06 -0.05 -30.40
C SER A 250 -26.98 1.14 -30.18
N ALA A 251 -26.57 2.24 -29.56
CA ALA A 251 -27.31 3.50 -29.57
C ALA A 251 -27.18 4.20 -30.93
N VAL A 252 -26.04 4.11 -31.59
CA VAL A 252 -25.87 4.55 -32.99
C VAL A 252 -26.61 3.59 -33.95
N GLU A 253 -26.59 2.30 -33.68
CA GLU A 253 -27.37 1.30 -34.45
C GLU A 253 -28.87 1.39 -34.18
N SER A 254 -29.31 1.63 -32.94
CA SER A 254 -30.71 1.90 -32.61
C SER A 254 -31.19 3.22 -33.18
N LEU A 255 -30.37 4.31 -33.08
CA LEU A 255 -30.69 5.57 -33.78
C LEU A 255 -30.68 5.41 -35.28
N ARG A 256 -29.80 4.62 -35.87
CA ARG A 256 -29.82 4.28 -37.29
C ARG A 256 -31.03 3.43 -37.65
N LYS A 257 -31.45 2.58 -36.75
CA LYS A 257 -32.62 1.73 -36.93
C LYS A 257 -33.92 2.52 -36.73
N GLU A 258 -33.99 3.40 -35.73
CA GLU A 258 -35.07 4.38 -35.55
C GLU A 258 -35.14 5.35 -36.72
N ILE A 259 -34.02 5.89 -37.21
CA ILE A 259 -33.98 6.73 -38.42
C ILE A 259 -34.38 5.95 -39.66
N ARG A 260 -34.04 4.68 -39.77
CA ARG A 260 -34.52 3.81 -40.84
C ARG A 260 -36.00 3.46 -40.67
N GLU A 261 -36.49 3.25 -39.46
CA GLU A 261 -37.90 2.98 -39.14
C GLU A 261 -38.75 4.25 -39.25
N GLU A 262 -38.22 5.43 -38.89
CA GLU A 262 -38.88 6.73 -39.14
C GLU A 262 -38.85 7.14 -40.63
N GLN A 263 -37.80 6.74 -41.36
CA GLN A 263 -37.77 6.87 -42.81
C GLN A 263 -38.59 5.77 -43.51
N SER A 264 -39.01 4.77 -42.80
CA SER A 264 -39.70 3.56 -43.27
C SER A 264 -40.84 3.27 -42.34
N TYR A 265 -41.84 4.17 -42.35
CA TYR A 265 -43.09 4.01 -41.60
C TYR A 265 -43.91 2.78 -41.99
N LEU A 266 -43.44 2.05 -42.97
CA LEU A 266 -44.13 0.91 -43.53
C LEU A 266 -43.13 -0.20 -43.85
N ASP A 267 -43.54 -1.43 -43.56
CA ASP A 267 -42.81 -2.62 -44.02
C ASP A 267 -42.55 -2.52 -45.52
N ASN A 268 -41.31 -2.93 -45.94
CA ASN A 268 -40.91 -2.86 -47.35
C ASN A 268 -40.94 -1.42 -47.92
N SER A 269 -40.51 -0.44 -47.14
CA SER A 269 -40.47 0.99 -47.55
C SER A 269 -39.56 1.28 -48.73
N SER A 270 -38.55 0.44 -48.95
CA SER A 270 -37.70 0.48 -50.15
C SER A 270 -38.35 -0.14 -51.37
N PHE A 271 -39.50 -0.78 -51.22
CA PHE A 271 -40.17 -1.58 -52.26
C PHE A 271 -39.26 -2.66 -52.86
N ALA A 272 -38.26 -3.12 -52.09
CA ALA A 272 -37.33 -4.16 -52.54
C ALA A 272 -38.05 -5.47 -52.89
N ASP A 273 -39.13 -5.78 -52.15
CA ASP A 273 -39.97 -6.93 -52.34
C ASP A 273 -41.25 -6.60 -53.17
N GLY A 274 -41.18 -5.57 -53.99
CA GLY A 274 -42.29 -5.12 -54.81
C GLY A 274 -43.46 -4.54 -53.99
N MET A 275 -44.68 -5.04 -54.23
CA MET A 275 -45.87 -4.55 -53.54
C MET A 275 -46.23 -5.37 -52.29
N ASP A 276 -45.39 -6.32 -51.89
CA ASP A 276 -45.65 -7.13 -50.70
C ASP A 276 -45.82 -6.24 -49.45
N LYS A 277 -46.84 -6.58 -48.66
CA LYS A 277 -47.26 -5.84 -47.47
C LYS A 277 -47.80 -4.42 -47.69
N TRP A 278 -47.89 -3.96 -48.94
CA TRP A 278 -48.51 -2.69 -49.28
C TRP A 278 -49.97 -2.90 -49.79
N LYS A 279 -50.86 -2.05 -49.29
CA LYS A 279 -52.22 -1.99 -49.78
C LYS A 279 -52.48 -0.61 -50.34
N THR A 280 -52.90 -0.55 -51.60
CA THR A 280 -53.34 0.70 -52.17
C THR A 280 -54.74 1.05 -51.67
N GLY A 281 -54.92 2.29 -51.24
CA GLY A 281 -56.24 2.83 -50.98
C GLY A 281 -57.06 2.96 -52.31
N SER A 282 -58.35 3.10 -52.16
CA SER A 282 -59.27 3.13 -53.31
C SER A 282 -59.02 4.31 -54.28
N LYS A 283 -58.16 5.20 -54.00
CA LYS A 283 -57.80 6.38 -54.81
C LYS A 283 -56.30 6.59 -55.04
N ALA A 284 -55.47 5.59 -54.69
CA ALA A 284 -54.00 5.74 -54.84
C ALA A 284 -53.52 4.52 -55.66
N THR A 285 -52.61 4.80 -56.59
CA THR A 285 -51.98 3.79 -57.43
C THR A 285 -50.48 3.89 -57.23
N LEU A 286 -49.83 2.76 -56.92
CA LEU A 286 -48.37 2.68 -56.88
C LEU A 286 -47.87 2.24 -58.27
N PHE A 287 -46.84 2.96 -58.74
CA PHE A 287 -46.20 2.58 -60.00
C PHE A 287 -44.71 2.85 -59.92
N THR A 288 -43.94 2.25 -60.78
CA THR A 288 -42.48 2.56 -60.88
C THR A 288 -42.22 3.56 -61.98
N LEU A 289 -41.42 4.59 -61.66
CA LEU A 289 -40.92 5.52 -62.65
C LEU A 289 -39.39 5.62 -62.50
N GLY A 290 -38.67 5.24 -63.54
CA GLY A 290 -37.21 5.26 -63.51
C GLY A 290 -36.59 4.37 -62.42
N GLY A 291 -37.22 3.22 -62.11
CA GLY A 291 -36.77 2.28 -61.09
C GLY A 291 -37.07 2.71 -59.65
N ARG A 292 -37.90 3.72 -59.44
CA ARG A 292 -38.37 4.18 -58.12
C ARG A 292 -39.88 4.01 -58.03
N TRP A 293 -40.37 3.57 -56.87
CA TRP A 293 -41.79 3.56 -56.57
C TRP A 293 -42.27 4.93 -56.16
N ILE A 294 -43.37 5.39 -56.74
CA ILE A 294 -44.00 6.67 -56.41
C ILE A 294 -45.49 6.51 -56.19
N TRP A 295 -46.04 7.36 -55.31
CA TRP A 295 -47.45 7.48 -55.07
C TRP A 295 -48.08 8.46 -56.07
N ALA A 296 -49.18 8.12 -56.62
CA ALA A 296 -49.99 9.06 -57.29
C ALA A 296 -51.43 9.00 -56.68
N ASN A 297 -52.00 10.19 -56.39
CA ASN A 297 -53.39 10.33 -55.97
C ASN A 297 -54.29 10.35 -57.14
#